data_0bd27faae661729ec8baafde8cf65c49
#
_entry.id   0bd27faae661729ec8baafde8cf65c49
#
_cell.length_a   1.000
_cell.length_b   1.000
_cell.length_c   1.000
_cell.angle_alpha   90.00
_cell.angle_beta   90.00
_cell.angle_gamma   90.00
#
_symmetry.space_group_name_H-M   'P 1'
#
loop_
_entity.id
_entity.type
_entity.pdbx_description
1 polymer ?
#
loop_
_entity_poly.entity_id
_entity_poly.type
_entity_poly.pdbx_seq_one_letter_code
_entity_poly.pdbx_strand_id
1 'polypeptide(L)'
;FQAEDGIRDQPRSRGRGDVYKRQVLMGLFFVFFNKTRWGIAMKATSEDSEAAQLMGIPVKKVYMIVWVFAAIVGVVSGILLAPRMSLLDTSMGFLGLKAFPAAILGGFGSIPGAVVGGIILGVIETVSMGTLSFHFSWIKEINDIIVWIVLIVVLMVRPDGLFGKAKVKRV
;
A
#
# COMPACT_ATOMS: atom_id res chain seq x y z
N PHE A 1 35.06 5.70 33.66
CA PHE A 1 34.32 4.47 33.92
C PHE A 1 32.85 4.78 34.23
N GLN A 2 32.10 5.27 33.28
CA GLN A 2 30.62 5.44 33.35
C GLN A 2 30.12 5.98 32.00
N ALA A 3 30.09 5.17 30.97
CA ALA A 3 29.56 5.57 29.65
C ALA A 3 28.91 4.41 28.89
N GLU A 4 28.48 3.34 29.55
CA GLU A 4 27.90 2.19 28.85
C GLU A 4 26.39 1.96 29.08
N ASP A 5 25.74 2.64 30.01
CA ASP A 5 24.32 2.37 30.32
C ASP A 5 23.31 3.16 29.51
N GLY A 6 23.74 4.10 28.66
CA GLY A 6 22.83 4.97 27.87
C GLY A 6 22.35 4.41 26.53
N ILE A 7 22.89 3.28 26.05
CA ILE A 7 22.68 2.82 24.67
C ILE A 7 21.70 1.63 24.56
N ARG A 8 21.32 1.00 25.66
CA ARG A 8 20.52 -0.25 25.61
C ARG A 8 19.00 -0.08 25.50
N ASP A 9 18.41 1.10 25.73
CA ASP A 9 16.97 1.23 25.83
C ASP A 9 16.26 1.88 24.62
N GLN A 10 16.97 2.25 23.56
CA GLN A 10 16.38 2.99 22.44
C GLN A 10 15.74 2.18 21.30
N PRO A 11 16.00 0.88 21.03
CA PRO A 11 15.39 0.24 19.86
C PRO A 11 13.95 -0.26 20.05
N ARG A 12 13.54 -0.55 21.28
CA ARG A 12 12.21 -1.18 21.53
C ARG A 12 11.04 -0.23 21.59
N SER A 13 11.23 1.00 22.04
CA SER A 13 10.15 2.01 22.13
C SER A 13 9.81 2.63 20.77
N ARG A 14 10.79 2.79 19.88
CA ARG A 14 10.58 3.33 18.52
C ARG A 14 9.68 2.45 17.66
N GLY A 15 9.83 1.13 17.73
CA GLY A 15 9.03 0.19 16.94
C GLY A 15 7.55 0.17 17.28
N ARG A 16 7.19 0.34 18.54
CA ARG A 16 5.79 0.35 18.97
C ARG A 16 5.07 1.64 18.54
N GLY A 17 5.70 2.80 18.66
CA GLY A 17 5.13 4.07 18.21
C GLY A 17 4.83 4.09 16.71
N ASP A 18 5.67 3.48 15.89
CA ASP A 18 5.48 3.43 14.45
C ASP A 18 4.32 2.51 14.03
N VAL A 19 4.09 1.43 14.75
CA VAL A 19 2.93 0.54 14.52
C VAL A 19 1.62 1.28 14.79
N TYR A 20 1.52 2.00 15.92
CA TYR A 20 0.32 2.79 16.24
C TYR A 20 0.07 3.91 15.24
N LYS A 21 1.10 4.63 14.78
CA LYS A 21 0.96 5.68 13.76
C LYS A 21 0.38 5.13 12.47
N ARG A 22 0.85 3.96 12.01
CA ARG A 22 0.33 3.30 10.81
C ARG A 22 -1.12 2.86 10.99
N GLN A 23 -1.45 2.34 12.15
CA GLN A 23 -2.79 1.87 12.47
C GLN A 23 -3.81 3.01 12.53
N VAL A 24 -3.43 4.14 13.14
CA VAL A 24 -4.24 5.37 13.17
C VAL A 24 -4.42 5.92 11.74
N LEU A 25 -3.36 5.96 10.94
CA LEU A 25 -3.43 6.41 9.56
C LEU A 25 -4.39 5.53 8.74
N MET A 26 -4.29 4.21 8.87
CA MET A 26 -5.18 3.26 8.23
C MET A 26 -6.65 3.44 8.63
N GLY A 27 -6.90 3.65 9.93
CA GLY A 27 -8.23 3.91 10.46
C GLY A 27 -8.83 5.20 9.92
N LEU A 28 -8.04 6.29 9.87
CA LEU A 28 -8.44 7.57 9.28
C LEU A 28 -8.81 7.41 7.80
N PHE A 29 -8.01 6.68 7.03
CA PHE A 29 -8.32 6.37 5.64
C PHE A 29 -9.64 5.63 5.49
N PHE A 30 -9.83 4.57 6.26
CA PHE A 30 -11.04 3.76 6.19
C PHE A 30 -12.30 4.59 6.49
N VAL A 31 -12.25 5.43 7.53
CA VAL A 31 -13.34 6.33 7.91
C VAL A 31 -13.58 7.38 6.82
N PHE A 32 -12.51 7.99 6.30
CA PHE A 32 -12.62 8.98 5.23
C PHE A 32 -13.34 8.43 4.00
N PHE A 33 -12.90 7.29 3.48
CA PHE A 33 -13.46 6.71 2.26
C PHE A 33 -14.87 6.15 2.43
N ASN A 34 -15.23 5.67 3.62
CA ASN A 34 -16.55 5.07 3.83
C ASN A 34 -17.59 6.02 4.42
N LYS A 35 -17.18 7.08 5.14
CA LYS A 35 -18.12 7.95 5.84
C LYS A 35 -18.17 9.39 5.34
N THR A 36 -17.21 9.83 4.50
CA THR A 36 -17.24 11.19 3.98
C THR A 36 -17.93 11.25 2.62
N ARG A 37 -18.59 12.38 2.35
CA ARG A 37 -19.23 12.66 1.05
C ARG A 37 -18.22 12.58 -0.11
N TRP A 38 -16.99 13.02 0.12
CA TRP A 38 -15.90 12.96 -0.86
C TRP A 38 -15.44 11.53 -1.12
N GLY A 39 -15.32 10.69 -0.10
CA GLY A 39 -15.01 9.27 -0.27
C GLY A 39 -16.06 8.53 -1.07
N ILE A 40 -17.36 8.81 -0.82
CA ILE A 40 -18.46 8.23 -1.58
C ILE A 40 -18.44 8.74 -3.04
N ALA A 41 -18.18 10.04 -3.25
CA ALA A 41 -18.06 10.61 -4.59
C ALA A 41 -16.87 10.03 -5.38
N MET A 42 -15.73 9.81 -4.72
CA MET A 42 -14.57 9.13 -5.33
C MET A 42 -14.92 7.71 -5.77
N LYS A 43 -15.64 6.96 -4.94
CA LYS A 43 -16.05 5.60 -5.23
C LYS A 43 -17.05 5.54 -6.38
N ALA A 44 -18.04 6.43 -6.41
CA ALA A 44 -18.99 6.55 -7.50
C ALA A 44 -18.28 6.93 -8.83
N THR A 45 -17.36 7.88 -8.79
CA THR A 45 -16.56 8.28 -9.96
C THR A 45 -15.65 7.17 -10.47
N SER A 46 -15.15 6.29 -9.59
CA SER A 46 -14.31 5.15 -9.99
C SER A 46 -15.11 4.00 -10.61
N GLU A 47 -16.39 3.87 -10.28
CA GLU A 47 -17.28 2.86 -10.87
C GLU A 47 -17.77 3.30 -12.25
N ASP A 48 -18.28 4.52 -12.35
CA ASP A 48 -18.74 5.12 -13.61
C ASP A 48 -18.65 6.65 -13.52
N SER A 49 -17.69 7.23 -14.22
CA SER A 49 -17.45 8.68 -14.21
C SER A 49 -18.53 9.47 -14.96
N GLU A 50 -19.17 8.88 -15.99
CA GLU A 50 -20.23 9.55 -16.76
C GLU A 50 -21.51 9.56 -15.96
N ALA A 51 -21.90 8.42 -15.39
CA ALA A 51 -23.07 8.36 -14.51
C ALA A 51 -22.92 9.26 -13.28
N ALA A 52 -21.73 9.31 -12.67
CA ALA A 52 -21.46 10.21 -11.55
C ALA A 52 -21.63 11.69 -11.94
N GLN A 53 -21.19 12.08 -13.13
CA GLN A 53 -21.34 13.44 -13.65
C GLN A 53 -22.81 13.79 -13.90
N LEU A 54 -23.59 12.86 -14.45
CA LEU A 54 -25.03 13.03 -14.66
C LEU A 54 -25.80 13.19 -13.34
N MET A 55 -25.32 12.55 -12.28
CA MET A 55 -25.88 12.69 -10.92
C MET A 55 -25.41 13.98 -10.20
N GLY A 56 -24.70 14.89 -10.90
CA GLY A 56 -24.26 16.18 -10.38
C GLY A 56 -22.95 16.13 -9.57
N ILE A 57 -22.20 15.03 -9.60
CA ILE A 57 -20.89 14.94 -8.94
C ILE A 57 -19.87 15.69 -9.79
N PRO A 58 -19.16 16.70 -9.24
CA PRO A 58 -18.15 17.44 -9.98
C PRO A 58 -16.87 16.60 -10.14
N VAL A 59 -16.85 15.68 -11.11
CA VAL A 59 -15.79 14.69 -11.37
C VAL A 59 -14.39 15.33 -11.42
N LYS A 60 -14.27 16.53 -12.04
CA LYS A 60 -13.00 17.26 -12.11
C LYS A 60 -12.46 17.62 -10.71
N LYS A 61 -13.32 18.04 -9.78
CA LYS A 61 -12.91 18.32 -8.39
C LYS A 61 -12.56 17.03 -7.64
N VAL A 62 -13.28 15.94 -7.92
CA VAL A 62 -12.99 14.63 -7.33
C VAL A 62 -11.58 14.18 -7.71
N TYR A 63 -11.21 14.25 -9.00
CA TYR A 63 -9.84 13.91 -9.43
C TYR A 63 -8.78 14.80 -8.77
N MET A 64 -8.99 16.12 -8.66
CA MET A 64 -8.08 17.02 -7.96
C MET A 64 -7.87 16.56 -6.50
N ILE A 65 -8.95 16.24 -5.79
CA ILE A 65 -8.88 15.80 -4.39
C ILE A 65 -8.15 14.47 -4.28
N VAL A 66 -8.38 13.53 -5.21
CA VAL A 66 -7.65 12.24 -5.26
C VAL A 66 -6.14 12.46 -5.39
N TRP A 67 -5.70 13.36 -6.28
CA TRP A 67 -4.29 13.66 -6.46
C TRP A 67 -3.66 14.31 -5.24
N VAL A 68 -4.34 15.27 -4.62
CA VAL A 68 -3.88 15.90 -3.36
C VAL A 68 -3.78 14.87 -2.25
N PHE A 69 -4.78 13.99 -2.15
CA PHE A 69 -4.78 12.94 -1.14
C PHE A 69 -3.64 11.94 -1.35
N ALA A 70 -3.42 11.50 -2.58
CA ALA A 70 -2.32 10.61 -2.94
C ALA A 70 -0.95 11.24 -2.61
N ALA A 71 -0.78 12.53 -2.89
CA ALA A 71 0.44 13.26 -2.55
C ALA A 71 0.69 13.31 -1.03
N ILE A 72 -0.34 13.63 -0.23
CA ILE A 72 -0.25 13.65 1.24
C ILE A 72 0.16 12.28 1.77
N VAL A 73 -0.49 11.21 1.28
CA VAL A 73 -0.17 9.83 1.68
C VAL A 73 1.26 9.46 1.31
N GLY A 74 1.69 9.82 0.10
CA GLY A 74 3.05 9.58 -0.36
C GLY A 74 4.08 10.25 0.55
N VAL A 75 3.87 11.53 0.91
CA VAL A 75 4.76 12.27 1.82
C VAL A 75 4.78 11.63 3.22
N VAL A 76 3.62 11.34 3.79
CA VAL A 76 3.54 10.71 5.13
C VAL A 76 4.20 9.33 5.12
N SER A 77 3.96 8.53 4.09
CA SER A 77 4.59 7.21 3.94
C SER A 77 6.11 7.33 3.80
N GLY A 78 6.60 8.29 3.02
CA GLY A 78 8.03 8.59 2.88
C GLY A 78 8.68 8.95 4.20
N ILE A 79 8.05 9.84 4.99
CA ILE A 79 8.56 10.24 6.32
C ILE A 79 8.59 9.04 7.28
N LEU A 80 7.58 8.16 7.24
CA LEU A 80 7.54 6.96 8.10
C LEU A 80 8.55 5.88 7.68
N LEU A 81 8.95 5.85 6.40
CA LEU A 81 9.93 4.90 5.87
C LEU A 81 11.38 5.41 5.99
N ALA A 82 11.59 6.73 5.96
CA ALA A 82 12.90 7.37 6.01
C ALA A 82 13.84 6.82 7.13
N PRO A 83 13.38 6.60 8.38
CA PRO A 83 14.25 6.08 9.45
C PRO A 83 14.77 4.66 9.21
N ARG A 84 14.13 3.90 8.32
CA ARG A 84 14.54 2.52 7.98
C ARG A 84 15.52 2.44 6.81
N MET A 85 15.54 3.47 6.00
CA MET A 85 16.32 3.54 4.76
C MET A 85 17.45 4.57 4.91
N SER A 86 18.21 4.61 5.95
CA SER A 86 19.41 5.40 6.22
C SER A 86 19.64 6.70 5.39
N LEU A 87 19.00 6.85 4.24
CA LEU A 87 19.09 7.99 3.31
C LEU A 87 17.77 8.15 2.54
N LEU A 88 17.34 9.40 2.35
CA LEU A 88 16.33 9.76 1.36
C LEU A 88 16.99 9.71 -0.02
N ASP A 89 16.76 8.65 -0.76
CA ASP A 89 17.34 8.46 -2.09
C ASP A 89 16.23 8.33 -3.14
N THR A 90 16.59 8.59 -4.40
CA THR A 90 15.71 8.47 -5.56
C THR A 90 15.12 7.06 -5.73
N SER A 91 15.81 6.05 -5.18
CA SER A 91 15.34 4.66 -5.11
C SER A 91 14.03 4.49 -4.32
N MET A 92 13.64 5.45 -3.47
CA MET A 92 12.32 5.44 -2.81
C MET A 92 11.14 5.48 -3.79
N GLY A 93 11.33 6.01 -5.00
CA GLY A 93 10.33 5.96 -6.07
C GLY A 93 9.99 4.52 -6.48
N PHE A 94 10.96 3.62 -6.47
CA PHE A 94 10.73 2.20 -6.78
C PHE A 94 9.88 1.47 -5.72
N LEU A 95 9.91 1.92 -4.46
CA LEU A 95 9.00 1.42 -3.42
C LEU A 95 7.54 1.77 -3.73
N GLY A 96 7.29 2.92 -4.34
CA GLY A 96 5.96 3.29 -4.82
C GLY A 96 5.45 2.32 -5.90
N LEU A 97 6.34 1.83 -6.78
CA LEU A 97 5.99 0.81 -7.77
C LEU A 97 5.59 -0.53 -7.13
N LYS A 98 6.15 -0.90 -5.98
CA LYS A 98 5.74 -2.10 -5.23
C LYS A 98 4.34 -1.98 -4.60
N ALA A 99 3.84 -0.77 -4.38
CA ALA A 99 2.48 -0.55 -3.91
C ALA A 99 1.42 -0.93 -4.96
N PHE A 100 1.77 -0.86 -6.24
CA PHE A 100 0.88 -1.21 -7.34
C PHE A 100 0.49 -2.71 -7.35
N PRO A 101 1.44 -3.67 -7.31
CA PRO A 101 1.13 -5.08 -7.09
C PRO A 101 0.29 -5.35 -5.85
N ALA A 102 0.55 -4.65 -4.75
CA ALA A 102 -0.21 -4.80 -3.51
C ALA A 102 -1.69 -4.40 -3.69
N ALA A 103 -1.95 -3.29 -4.38
CA ALA A 103 -3.30 -2.82 -4.66
C ALA A 103 -4.06 -3.76 -5.60
N ILE A 104 -3.39 -4.30 -6.63
CA ILE A 104 -3.98 -5.24 -7.57
C ILE A 104 -4.29 -6.57 -6.88
N LEU A 105 -3.34 -7.10 -6.13
CA LEU A 105 -3.50 -8.34 -5.38
C LEU A 105 -4.63 -8.25 -4.36
N GLY A 106 -4.75 -7.10 -3.71
CA GLY A 106 -5.86 -6.81 -2.80
C GLY A 106 -7.22 -6.70 -3.49
N GLY A 107 -7.23 -6.38 -4.78
CA GLY A 107 -8.41 -6.14 -5.59
C GLY A 107 -8.74 -4.67 -5.77
N PHE A 108 -8.89 -4.24 -7.03
CA PHE A 108 -9.23 -2.87 -7.36
C PHE A 108 -10.55 -2.44 -6.72
N GLY A 109 -10.54 -1.28 -6.07
CA GLY A 109 -11.71 -0.71 -5.39
C GLY A 109 -11.90 -1.18 -3.94
N SER A 110 -11.05 -2.07 -3.43
CA SER A 110 -11.09 -2.54 -2.03
C SER A 110 -9.90 -1.99 -1.24
N ILE A 111 -10.11 -0.93 -0.44
CA ILE A 111 -9.07 -0.36 0.42
C ILE A 111 -8.54 -1.39 1.44
N PRO A 112 -9.42 -2.11 2.19
CA PRO A 112 -8.95 -3.16 3.09
C PRO A 112 -8.23 -4.28 2.33
N GLY A 113 -8.68 -4.59 1.09
CA GLY A 113 -8.00 -5.55 0.22
C GLY A 113 -6.58 -5.13 -0.12
N ALA A 114 -6.35 -3.89 -0.52
CA ALA A 114 -5.02 -3.36 -0.82
C ALA A 114 -4.06 -3.46 0.39
N VAL A 115 -4.58 -3.21 1.61
CA VAL A 115 -3.79 -3.35 2.84
C VAL A 115 -3.40 -4.80 3.09
N VAL A 116 -4.36 -5.73 2.98
CA VAL A 116 -4.08 -7.17 3.14
C VAL A 116 -3.14 -7.66 2.05
N GLY A 117 -3.34 -7.22 0.80
CA GLY A 117 -2.44 -7.51 -0.32
C GLY A 117 -1.01 -7.05 -0.06
N GLY A 118 -0.84 -5.84 0.48
CA GLY A 118 0.46 -5.30 0.88
C GLY A 118 1.13 -6.10 2.00
N ILE A 119 0.37 -6.54 3.00
CA ILE A 119 0.89 -7.39 4.08
C ILE A 119 1.34 -8.74 3.54
N ILE A 120 0.52 -9.38 2.69
CA ILE A 120 0.86 -10.67 2.09
C ILE A 120 2.13 -10.56 1.25
N LEU A 121 2.22 -9.55 0.38
CA LEU A 121 3.43 -9.33 -0.43
C LEU A 121 4.66 -9.04 0.44
N GLY A 122 4.53 -8.21 1.46
CA GLY A 122 5.63 -7.92 2.38
C GLY A 122 6.11 -9.16 3.15
N VAL A 123 5.20 -10.05 3.55
CA VAL A 123 5.55 -11.32 4.19
C VAL A 123 6.27 -12.24 3.20
N ILE A 124 5.74 -12.40 1.98
CA ILE A 124 6.37 -13.22 0.94
C ILE A 124 7.78 -12.70 0.61
N GLU A 125 7.93 -11.39 0.43
CA GLU A 125 9.23 -10.75 0.17
C GLU A 125 10.22 -11.02 1.31
N THR A 126 9.79 -10.84 2.55
CA THR A 126 10.64 -11.05 3.73
C THR A 126 11.03 -12.50 3.91
N VAL A 127 10.10 -13.43 3.73
CA VAL A 127 10.37 -14.87 3.81
C VAL A 127 11.29 -15.32 2.68
N SER A 128 11.06 -14.83 1.46
CA SER A 128 11.92 -15.13 0.31
C SER A 128 13.35 -14.64 0.54
N MET A 129 13.53 -13.43 1.05
CA MET A 129 14.87 -12.93 1.42
C MET A 129 15.51 -13.73 2.56
N GLY A 130 14.76 -14.09 3.60
CA GLY A 130 15.29 -14.78 4.77
C GLY A 130 15.65 -16.25 4.52
N THR A 131 14.81 -16.96 3.77
CA THR A 131 14.93 -18.43 3.64
C THR A 131 15.62 -18.86 2.35
N LEU A 132 15.24 -18.27 1.21
CA LEU A 132 15.79 -18.67 -0.08
C LEU A 132 17.17 -18.11 -0.34
N SER A 133 17.49 -16.92 0.17
CA SER A 133 18.83 -16.34 -0.01
C SER A 133 19.92 -17.11 0.71
N PHE A 134 19.58 -17.93 1.70
CA PHE A 134 20.54 -18.86 2.36
C PHE A 134 20.97 -20.01 1.46
N HIS A 135 20.09 -20.47 0.56
CA HIS A 135 20.37 -21.59 -0.34
C HIS A 135 20.86 -21.14 -1.72
N PHE A 136 20.49 -19.95 -2.17
CA PHE A 136 20.81 -19.44 -3.50
C PHE A 136 21.17 -17.95 -3.43
N SER A 137 22.45 -17.61 -3.54
CA SER A 137 22.96 -16.21 -3.44
C SER A 137 22.40 -15.28 -4.52
N TRP A 138 22.02 -15.80 -5.70
CA TRP A 138 21.46 -15.05 -6.82
C TRP A 138 19.99 -14.59 -6.58
N ILE A 139 19.31 -15.16 -5.59
CA ILE A 139 17.92 -14.76 -5.25
C ILE A 139 17.86 -13.34 -4.68
N LYS A 140 18.95 -12.82 -4.09
CA LYS A 140 19.01 -11.43 -3.64
C LYS A 140 18.81 -10.43 -4.78
N GLU A 141 19.30 -10.75 -5.97
CA GLU A 141 19.18 -9.89 -7.17
C GLU A 141 17.78 -10.00 -7.79
N ILE A 142 17.11 -11.14 -7.59
CA ILE A 142 15.78 -11.41 -8.18
C ILE A 142 14.64 -11.05 -7.20
N ASN A 143 14.95 -10.65 -5.98
CA ASN A 143 13.91 -10.41 -4.96
C ASN A 143 12.82 -9.43 -5.41
N ASP A 144 13.18 -8.39 -6.16
CA ASP A 144 12.22 -7.45 -6.70
C ASP A 144 11.28 -8.09 -7.75
N ILE A 145 11.77 -9.11 -8.46
CA ILE A 145 11.02 -9.85 -9.46
C ILE A 145 10.00 -10.80 -8.81
N ILE A 146 10.28 -11.31 -7.61
CA ILE A 146 9.38 -12.24 -6.88
C ILE A 146 8.01 -11.61 -6.67
N VAL A 147 7.97 -10.32 -6.34
CA VAL A 147 6.72 -9.57 -6.14
C VAL A 147 5.85 -9.60 -7.41
N TRP A 148 6.46 -9.44 -8.57
CA TRP A 148 5.78 -9.46 -9.87
C TRP A 148 5.35 -10.87 -10.27
N ILE A 149 6.16 -11.88 -9.98
CA ILE A 149 5.79 -13.28 -10.22
C ILE A 149 4.57 -13.66 -9.38
N VAL A 150 4.57 -13.32 -8.10
CA VAL A 150 3.42 -13.57 -7.20
C VAL A 150 2.18 -12.87 -7.72
N LEU A 151 2.30 -11.62 -8.18
CA LEU A 151 1.19 -10.89 -8.78
C LEU A 151 0.62 -11.64 -9.99
N ILE A 152 1.48 -12.07 -10.93
CA ILE A 152 1.04 -12.79 -12.13
C ILE A 152 0.32 -14.09 -11.75
N VAL A 153 0.89 -14.88 -10.86
CA VAL A 153 0.28 -16.12 -10.39
C VAL A 153 -1.10 -15.89 -9.78
N VAL A 154 -1.23 -14.87 -8.92
CA VAL A 154 -2.51 -14.55 -8.30
C VAL A 154 -3.53 -14.07 -9.32
N LEU A 155 -3.14 -13.23 -10.29
CA LEU A 155 -4.03 -12.77 -11.35
C LEU A 155 -4.47 -13.90 -12.30
N MET A 156 -3.61 -14.91 -12.53
CA MET A 156 -4.00 -16.10 -13.28
C MET A 156 -5.08 -16.92 -12.58
N VAL A 157 -5.06 -16.98 -11.25
CA VAL A 157 -6.03 -17.72 -10.43
C VAL A 157 -7.27 -16.88 -10.11
N ARG A 158 -7.07 -15.58 -9.84
CA ARG A 158 -8.13 -14.62 -9.49
C ARG A 158 -7.88 -13.27 -10.16
N PRO A 159 -8.44 -13.04 -11.36
CA PRO A 159 -8.21 -11.81 -12.11
C PRO A 159 -8.74 -10.53 -11.43
N ASP A 160 -9.74 -10.66 -10.54
CA ASP A 160 -10.31 -9.53 -9.77
C ASP A 160 -9.52 -9.23 -8.49
N GLY A 161 -8.45 -9.96 -8.19
CA GLY A 161 -7.73 -9.88 -6.93
C GLY A 161 -8.42 -10.65 -5.79
N LEU A 162 -7.82 -10.63 -4.59
CA LEU A 162 -8.31 -11.41 -3.44
C LEU A 162 -9.67 -10.93 -2.92
N PHE A 163 -9.91 -9.61 -2.94
CA PHE A 163 -11.12 -8.96 -2.42
C PHE A 163 -11.83 -8.12 -3.49
N GLY A 164 -11.47 -8.29 -4.76
CA GLY A 164 -12.13 -7.62 -5.87
C GLY A 164 -13.57 -8.09 -6.02
N LYS A 165 -14.48 -7.16 -6.30
CA LYS A 165 -15.86 -7.49 -6.66
C LYS A 165 -15.89 -7.79 -8.15
N ALA A 166 -16.29 -9.00 -8.53
CA ALA A 166 -16.57 -9.33 -9.92
C ALA A 166 -17.59 -8.31 -10.48
N LYS A 167 -17.19 -7.53 -11.49
CA LYS A 167 -18.13 -6.68 -12.22
C LYS A 167 -19.07 -7.58 -12.99
N VAL A 168 -20.30 -7.75 -12.52
CA VAL A 168 -21.36 -8.37 -13.30
C VAL A 168 -21.63 -7.45 -14.49
N LYS A 169 -21.13 -7.79 -15.67
CA LYS A 169 -21.58 -7.17 -16.92
C LYS A 169 -23.06 -7.49 -17.06
N ARG A 170 -23.92 -6.52 -16.76
CA ARG A 170 -25.30 -6.57 -17.26
C ARG A 170 -25.22 -6.27 -18.76
N VAL A 171 -25.48 -7.26 -19.56
CA VAL A 171 -25.77 -7.15 -20.99
C VAL A 171 -27.16 -6.58 -21.14
#